data_d0e91a2604cd8a8c2605b08b97ea4b8f
#
_entry.id   d0e91a2604cd8a8c2605b08b97ea4b8f
#
_cell.length_a   1.000
_cell.length_b   1.000
_cell.length_c   1.000
_cell.angle_alpha   90.00
_cell.angle_beta   90.00
_cell.angle_gamma   90.00
#
_symmetry.space_group_name_H-M   'P 1'
#
loop_
_entity.id
_entity.type
_entity.pdbx_description
1 polymer ?
#
loop_
_entity_poly.entity_id
_entity_poly.type
_entity_poly.pdbx_seq_one_letter_code
_entity_poly.pdbx_strand_id
1 'polypeptide(L)' 'MTIAEKDVDSSRSGTYYEFTLVYEGKEIELDVSQSEYYQHEIGDSFSVALIIS' A
#
# COMPACT_ATOMS: atom_id res chain seq x y z
N MET A 1 -4.21 -6.45 -7.55
CA MET A 1 -3.60 -6.87 -6.28
C MET A 1 -4.55 -6.60 -5.14
N THR A 2 -4.49 -7.39 -4.11
CA THR A 2 -5.36 -7.23 -2.95
C THR A 2 -4.56 -6.63 -1.80
N ILE A 3 -5.15 -5.65 -1.11
CA ILE A 3 -4.53 -5.06 0.07
C ILE A 3 -4.68 -6.04 1.24
N ALA A 4 -3.58 -6.62 1.69
CA ALA A 4 -3.58 -7.57 2.79
C ALA A 4 -3.44 -6.88 4.14
N GLU A 5 -2.64 -5.83 4.20
CA GLU A 5 -2.41 -5.09 5.44
C GLU A 5 -2.17 -3.62 5.14
N LYS A 6 -2.43 -2.81 6.16
CA LYS A 6 -2.18 -1.37 6.11
C LYS A 6 -1.33 -1.01 7.32
N ASP A 7 -0.27 -0.27 7.10
CA ASP A 7 0.65 0.12 8.15
C ASP A 7 0.86 1.62 8.17
N VAL A 8 0.99 2.16 9.36
CA VAL A 8 1.32 3.56 9.57
C VAL A 8 2.56 3.63 10.44
N ASP A 9 3.55 4.37 10.00
CA ASP A 9 4.78 4.59 10.75
C ASP A 9 4.96 6.08 10.98
N SER A 10 5.15 6.46 12.24
CA SER A 10 5.40 7.84 12.64
C SER A 10 6.86 7.99 13.03
N SER A 11 7.50 8.98 12.44
CA SER A 11 8.88 9.29 12.75
C SER A 11 9.04 10.80 12.93
N ARG A 12 10.26 11.23 13.28
CA ARG A 12 10.56 12.64 13.43
C ARG A 12 10.42 13.41 12.12
N SER A 13 10.59 12.74 11.00
CA SER A 13 10.49 13.38 9.69
C SER A 13 9.08 13.34 9.13
N GLY A 14 8.13 12.74 9.82
CA GLY A 14 6.73 12.73 9.41
C GLY A 14 6.08 11.36 9.57
N THR A 15 4.89 11.26 9.03
CA THR A 15 4.11 10.03 9.05
C THR A 15 4.14 9.39 7.68
N TYR A 16 4.41 8.09 7.65
CA TYR A 16 4.47 7.31 6.42
C TYR A 16 3.37 6.26 6.42
N TYR A 17 2.76 6.07 5.26
CA TYR A 17 1.68 5.12 5.08
C TYR A 17 2.11 4.07 4.07
N GLU A 18 1.84 2.81 4.38
CA GLU A 18 2.21 1.70 3.51
C GLU A 18 1.06 0.72 3.38
N PHE A 19 0.93 0.14 2.19
CA PHE A 19 0.07 -1.01 1.97
C PHE A 19 0.93 -2.25 1.75
N THR A 20 0.49 -3.37 2.31
CA THR A 20 1.04 -4.66 1.95
C THR A 20 0.07 -5.30 0.97
N LEU A 21 0.53 -5.49 -0.25
CA LEU A 21 -0.27 -6.05 -1.33
C LEU A 21 0.13 -7.49 -1.57
N VAL A 22 -0.84 -8.33 -1.90
CA VAL A 22 -0.58 -9.72 -2.26
C VAL A 22 -0.89 -9.91 -3.74
N TYR A 23 0.08 -10.43 -4.46
CA TYR A 23 -0.05 -10.72 -5.88
C TYR A 23 0.69 -12.03 -6.19
N GLU A 24 -0.05 -13.01 -6.69
CA GLU A 24 0.47 -14.33 -7.03
C GLU A 24 1.25 -14.99 -5.89
N GLY A 25 0.74 -14.87 -4.67
CA GLY A 25 1.37 -15.44 -3.50
C GLY A 25 2.56 -14.70 -2.96
N LYS A 26 2.85 -13.51 -3.51
CA LYS A 26 3.95 -12.66 -3.05
C LYS A 26 3.41 -11.43 -2.35
N GLU A 27 4.14 -10.99 -1.34
CA GLU A 27 3.83 -9.76 -0.64
C GLU A 27 4.68 -8.63 -1.18
N ILE A 28 4.03 -7.50 -1.46
CA ILE A 28 4.68 -6.30 -1.98
C ILE A 28 4.31 -5.14 -1.07
N GLU A 29 5.31 -4.42 -0.59
CA GLU A 29 5.08 -3.22 0.20
C GLU A 29 5.12 -2.00 -0.70
N LEU A 30 4.13 -1.13 -0.55
CA LEU A 30 4.00 0.06 -1.36
C LEU A 30 3.75 1.28 -0.48
N ASP A 31 4.55 2.33 -0.66
CA ASP A 31 4.34 3.60 0.01
C ASP A 31 3.18 4.34 -0.66
N VAL A 32 2.26 4.83 0.15
CA VAL A 32 1.09 5.53 -0.37
C VAL A 32 0.91 6.85 0.38
N SER A 33 0.10 7.74 -0.18
CA SER A 33 -0.23 8.99 0.48
C SER A 33 -1.30 8.77 1.54
N GLN A 34 -1.48 9.76 2.41
CA GLN A 34 -2.52 9.72 3.42
C GLN A 34 -3.90 9.55 2.78
N SER A 35 -4.16 10.25 1.68
CA SER A 35 -5.43 10.16 0.99
C SER A 35 -5.69 8.74 0.50
N GLU A 36 -4.71 8.13 -0.13
CA GLU A 36 -4.85 6.76 -0.62
C GLU A 36 -5.01 5.77 0.51
N TYR A 37 -4.30 5.98 1.61
CA TYR A 37 -4.40 5.11 2.77
C TYR A 37 -5.83 5.06 3.31
N TYR A 38 -6.50 6.20 3.38
CA TYR A 38 -7.86 6.26 3.91
C TYR A 38 -8.93 5.93 2.87
N GLN A 39 -8.62 6.01 1.59
CA GLN A 39 -9.58 5.68 0.52
C GLN A 39 -9.72 4.18 0.30
N HIS A 40 -8.74 3.40 0.69
CA HIS A 40 -8.73 1.96 0.46
C HIS A 40 -8.71 1.22 1.78
N GLU A 41 -9.33 0.04 1.80
CA GLU A 41 -9.40 -0.79 2.98
C GLU A 41 -8.76 -2.14 2.74
N ILE A 42 -8.46 -2.86 3.83
CA ILE A 42 -7.95 -4.22 3.74
C ILE A 42 -8.97 -5.08 3.02
N GLY A 43 -8.52 -5.84 2.03
CA GLY A 43 -9.36 -6.65 1.18
C GLY A 43 -9.76 -5.99 -0.12
N ASP A 44 -9.51 -4.69 -0.27
CA ASP A 44 -9.81 -3.98 -1.51
C ASP A 44 -8.82 -4.33 -2.60
N SER A 45 -9.28 -4.19 -3.84
CA SER A 45 -8.41 -4.30 -5.00
C SER A 45 -7.65 -3.00 -5.22
N PHE A 46 -6.37 -3.12 -5.47
CA PHE A 46 -5.51 -1.97 -5.74
C PHE A 46 -4.70 -2.23 -7.00
N SER A 47 -4.78 -1.32 -7.95
CA SER A 47 -4.06 -1.46 -9.21
C SER A 47 -2.82 -0.58 -9.19
N VAL A 48 -1.69 -1.18 -9.51
CA VAL A 48 -0.42 -0.46 -9.65
C VAL A 48 -0.01 -0.52 -11.10
N ALA A 49 0.24 0.64 -11.69
CA ALA A 49 0.75 0.69 -13.05
C ALA A 49 2.25 0.37 -13.02
N LEU A 50 2.61 -0.78 -13.55
CA LEU A 50 4.01 -1.15 -13.72
C LEU A 50 4.46 -0.69 -15.09
N ILE A 51 5.35 0.30 -15.11
CA ILE A 51 5.95 0.74 -16.37
C ILE A 51 7.24 -0.03 -16.54
N ILE A 52 7.22 -0.95 -17.46
CA ILE A 52 8.41 -1.71 -17.83
C ILE A 52 8.96 -1.05 -19.10
N SER A 53 10.07 -0.43 -18.96
CA SER A 53 10.73 0.18 -20.11
C SER A 53 11.92 -0.65 -20.57
#